data_0d42f33d14099c53bf4b6637bcf29faf
#
_entry.id   0d42f33d14099c53bf4b6637bcf29faf
#
_cell.length_a   1.000
_cell.length_b   1.000
_cell.length_c   1.000
_cell.angle_alpha   90.00
_cell.angle_beta   90.00
_cell.angle_gamma   90.00
#
_symmetry.space_group_name_H-M   'P 1'
#
loop_
_entity.id
_entity.type
_entity.pdbx_description
1 polymer ?
#
loop_
_entity_poly.entity_id
_entity_poly.type
_entity_poly.pdbx_seq_one_letter_code
_entity_poly.pdbx_strand_id
1 'polypeptide(L)'
;MVFTDWYEPGFKAGGPIRSCVNFAAHMKEDYDIYIFTGDRDLGDKQAYPQIETNRWLEQDGVQLFYASPGALNWESVLVQIRDTKPDYLYLNSMYSTCFTIYPLLMKRLGMIKGQVVLAPRGMLKSTAVHYKTGKKQLFFKLLKWLRVQKQMIFHATDTTEETDIRNLFGKDVTIKQITNFPPQQKALQIINKQSGAIKIIFVGRVHPIKNLSFLLTCLQTITAKVQLTIVAA
;
A
#
# COMPACT_ATOMS: atom_id res chain seq x y z
N MET A 1 2.08 9.13 11.25
CA MET A 1 1.70 7.72 11.51
C MET A 1 1.17 7.09 10.23
N VAL A 2 1.67 5.92 9.86
CA VAL A 2 1.29 5.16 8.64
C VAL A 2 0.42 3.99 9.05
N PHE A 3 -0.71 3.82 8.37
CA PHE A 3 -1.61 2.68 8.51
C PHE A 3 -1.52 1.79 7.27
N THR A 4 -1.19 0.53 7.46
CA THR A 4 -1.10 -0.44 6.37
C THR A 4 -1.53 -1.82 6.84
N ASP A 5 -2.19 -2.58 5.97
CA ASP A 5 -2.64 -3.94 6.32
C ASP A 5 -1.45 -4.88 6.56
N TRP A 6 -0.36 -4.71 5.81
CA TRP A 6 0.83 -5.57 5.85
C TRP A 6 2.11 -4.77 5.80
N TYR A 7 3.10 -5.23 6.54
CA TYR A 7 4.46 -4.66 6.58
C TYR A 7 5.50 -5.80 6.66
N GLU A 8 6.80 -5.45 6.61
CA GLU A 8 7.85 -6.46 6.84
C GLU A 8 7.69 -7.12 8.22
N PRO A 9 8.04 -8.43 8.35
CA PRO A 9 8.71 -9.29 7.40
C PRO A 9 7.77 -9.93 6.35
N GLY A 10 6.51 -9.53 6.26
CA GLY A 10 5.57 -10.02 5.25
C GLY A 10 6.05 -9.70 3.83
N PHE A 11 5.65 -10.54 2.88
CA PHE A 11 6.03 -10.39 1.47
C PHE A 11 4.91 -10.75 0.49
N LYS A 12 3.89 -11.52 0.92
CA LYS A 12 2.83 -12.03 0.04
C LYS A 12 1.95 -10.91 -0.56
N ALA A 13 1.75 -9.82 0.18
CA ALA A 13 1.04 -8.66 -0.34
C ALA A 13 1.85 -7.88 -1.40
N GLY A 14 3.16 -8.08 -1.46
CA GLY A 14 4.04 -7.55 -2.50
C GLY A 14 4.16 -6.04 -2.53
N GLY A 15 3.63 -5.39 -3.59
CA GLY A 15 3.76 -3.95 -3.81
C GLY A 15 3.35 -3.04 -2.65
N PRO A 16 2.22 -3.24 -1.97
CA PRO A 16 1.82 -2.46 -0.79
C PRO A 16 2.87 -2.44 0.32
N ILE A 17 3.46 -3.60 0.64
CA ILE A 17 4.54 -3.69 1.65
C ILE A 17 5.74 -2.88 1.19
N ARG A 18 6.23 -3.12 -0.03
CA ARG A 18 7.42 -2.43 -0.56
C ARG A 18 7.24 -0.92 -0.64
N SER A 19 6.06 -0.44 -1.00
CA SER A 19 5.80 1.00 -1.05
C SER A 19 5.85 1.65 0.34
N CYS A 20 5.35 0.97 1.39
CA CYS A 20 5.45 1.47 2.76
C CYS A 20 6.88 1.43 3.30
N VAL A 21 7.62 0.35 3.05
CA VAL A 21 9.03 0.20 3.46
C VAL A 21 9.89 1.29 2.81
N ASN A 22 9.76 1.47 1.49
CA ASN A 22 10.50 2.51 0.79
C ASN A 22 10.11 3.91 1.27
N PHE A 23 8.82 4.16 1.51
CA PHE A 23 8.34 5.41 2.09
C PHE A 23 9.03 5.68 3.44
N ALA A 24 8.97 4.72 4.35
CA ALA A 24 9.59 4.87 5.67
C ALA A 24 11.10 5.11 5.58
N ALA A 25 11.80 4.34 4.75
CA ALA A 25 13.24 4.46 4.56
C ALA A 25 13.67 5.84 4.03
N HIS A 26 12.86 6.50 3.19
CA HIS A 26 13.16 7.84 2.66
C HIS A 26 12.73 8.97 3.61
N MET A 27 11.71 8.75 4.41
CA MET A 27 11.12 9.82 5.21
C MET A 27 11.62 9.86 6.66
N LYS A 28 12.27 8.81 7.15
CA LYS A 28 12.69 8.70 8.55
C LYS A 28 13.79 9.68 8.98
N GLU A 29 14.51 10.24 8.03
CA GLU A 29 15.56 11.26 8.33
C GLU A 29 14.92 12.63 8.65
N ASP A 30 13.72 12.89 8.12
CA ASP A 30 13.03 14.17 8.23
C ASP A 30 11.82 14.11 9.18
N TYR A 31 11.29 12.91 9.47
CA TYR A 31 10.06 12.70 10.22
C TYR A 31 10.14 11.52 11.18
N ASP A 32 9.50 11.66 12.33
CA ASP A 32 9.23 10.53 13.24
C ASP A 32 8.16 9.62 12.63
N ILE A 33 8.57 8.46 12.15
CA ILE A 33 7.70 7.51 11.47
C ILE A 33 7.17 6.45 12.43
N TYR A 34 5.85 6.40 12.56
CA TYR A 34 5.11 5.39 13.29
C TYR A 34 4.32 4.54 12.30
N ILE A 35 4.49 3.22 12.30
CA ILE A 35 3.77 2.29 11.42
C ILE A 35 2.88 1.38 12.25
N PHE A 36 1.58 1.45 12.00
CA PHE A 36 0.57 0.57 12.60
C PHE A 36 0.12 -0.44 11.54
N THR A 37 0.35 -1.73 11.81
CA THR A 37 0.13 -2.82 10.85
C THR A 37 -0.41 -4.07 11.51
N GLY A 38 -0.89 -5.04 10.72
CA GLY A 38 -1.24 -6.38 11.21
C GLY A 38 -0.01 -7.22 11.54
N ASP A 39 -0.21 -8.21 12.40
CA ASP A 39 0.85 -9.11 12.88
C ASP A 39 1.11 -10.33 11.97
N ARG A 40 0.47 -10.41 10.79
CA ARG A 40 0.54 -11.58 9.88
C ARG A 40 0.51 -11.17 8.42
N ASP A 41 1.01 -12.04 7.55
CA ASP A 41 1.02 -11.80 6.10
C ASP A 41 -0.34 -12.09 5.45
N LEU A 42 -0.48 -11.67 4.21
CA LEU A 42 -1.70 -11.85 3.41
C LEU A 42 -2.09 -13.32 3.34
N GLY A 43 -3.28 -13.63 3.87
CA GLY A 43 -3.86 -14.98 3.87
C GLY A 43 -3.35 -15.89 4.98
N ASP A 44 -2.40 -15.46 5.80
CA ASP A 44 -1.89 -16.28 6.90
C ASP A 44 -2.79 -16.23 8.14
N LYS A 45 -2.90 -17.36 8.81
CA LYS A 45 -3.61 -17.48 10.09
C LYS A 45 -2.69 -17.23 11.29
N GLN A 46 -1.39 -17.45 11.12
CA GLN A 46 -0.38 -17.32 12.17
C GLN A 46 0.29 -15.95 12.11
N ALA A 47 0.63 -15.41 13.27
CA ALA A 47 1.43 -14.21 13.38
C ALA A 47 2.86 -14.43 12.86
N TYR A 48 3.54 -13.34 12.52
CA TYR A 48 4.96 -13.39 12.17
C TYR A 48 5.77 -14.01 13.31
N PRO A 49 6.67 -14.94 13.02
CA PRO A 49 7.51 -15.54 14.06
C PRO A 49 8.45 -14.47 14.65
N GLN A 50 8.69 -14.57 15.95
CA GLN A 50 9.64 -13.73 16.70
C GLN A 50 9.32 -12.23 16.73
N ILE A 51 8.13 -11.81 16.32
CA ILE A 51 7.66 -10.44 16.45
C ILE A 51 6.78 -10.30 17.68
N GLU A 52 7.11 -9.32 18.53
CA GLU A 52 6.26 -8.95 19.63
C GLU A 52 5.08 -8.11 19.15
N THR A 53 3.88 -8.47 19.59
CA THR A 53 2.65 -7.83 19.15
C THR A 53 2.09 -6.88 20.20
N ASN A 54 1.24 -5.94 19.76
CA ASN A 54 0.46 -5.04 20.62
C ASN A 54 1.31 -4.08 21.46
N ARG A 55 2.54 -3.78 21.00
CA ARG A 55 3.41 -2.74 21.57
C ARG A 55 4.23 -2.07 20.48
N TRP A 56 4.69 -0.86 20.75
CA TRP A 56 5.63 -0.16 19.87
C TRP A 56 7.03 -0.75 20.01
N LEU A 57 7.67 -1.00 18.87
CA LEU A 57 9.02 -1.52 18.74
C LEU A 57 9.80 -0.57 17.83
N GLU A 58 11.00 -0.23 18.21
CA GLU A 58 11.89 0.54 17.34
C GLU A 58 12.70 -0.41 16.44
N GLN A 59 12.65 -0.17 15.15
CA GLN A 59 13.46 -0.89 14.17
C GLN A 59 13.90 0.06 13.06
N ASP A 60 15.21 0.13 12.82
CA ASP A 60 15.81 0.94 11.75
C ASP A 60 15.37 2.43 11.75
N GLY A 61 15.18 3.01 12.92
CA GLY A 61 14.73 4.40 13.10
C GLY A 61 13.23 4.62 12.81
N VAL A 62 12.43 3.57 12.84
CA VAL A 62 10.97 3.60 12.66
C VAL A 62 10.30 2.92 13.84
N GLN A 63 9.20 3.49 14.34
CA GLN A 63 8.37 2.87 15.37
C GLN A 63 7.33 1.96 14.72
N LEU A 64 7.32 0.67 15.07
CA LEU A 64 6.44 -0.36 14.50
C LEU A 64 5.48 -0.91 15.56
N PHE A 65 4.21 -0.99 15.22
CA PHE A 65 3.19 -1.65 16.04
C PHE A 65 2.51 -2.75 15.24
N TYR A 66 2.76 -3.99 15.63
CA TYR A 66 2.11 -5.16 15.04
C TYR A 66 0.87 -5.51 15.85
N ALA A 67 -0.30 -5.19 15.30
CA ALA A 67 -1.57 -5.42 15.96
C ALA A 67 -2.03 -6.87 15.75
N SER A 68 -2.25 -7.60 16.83
CA SER A 68 -2.93 -8.90 16.79
C SER A 68 -4.40 -8.71 16.36
N PRO A 69 -5.11 -9.77 15.90
CA PRO A 69 -6.52 -9.65 15.52
C PRO A 69 -7.41 -9.08 16.62
N GLY A 70 -7.12 -9.38 17.88
CA GLY A 70 -7.85 -8.83 19.02
C GLY A 70 -7.64 -7.33 19.23
N ALA A 71 -6.49 -6.81 18.84
CA ALA A 71 -6.15 -5.39 18.89
C ALA A 71 -6.59 -4.61 17.62
N LEU A 72 -7.07 -5.29 16.59
CA LEU A 72 -7.63 -4.65 15.39
C LEU A 72 -9.10 -4.26 15.60
N ASN A 73 -9.34 -3.34 16.52
CA ASN A 73 -10.66 -2.82 16.85
C ASN A 73 -10.65 -1.29 16.98
N TRP A 74 -11.83 -0.69 17.04
CA TRP A 74 -12.02 0.77 17.09
C TRP A 74 -11.27 1.41 18.27
N GLU A 75 -11.41 0.87 19.46
CA GLU A 75 -10.85 1.44 20.67
C GLU A 75 -9.32 1.43 20.65
N SER A 76 -8.72 0.28 20.27
CA SER A 76 -7.27 0.15 20.15
C SER A 76 -6.69 1.13 19.12
N VAL A 77 -7.28 1.22 17.93
CA VAL A 77 -6.84 2.19 16.90
C VAL A 77 -6.91 3.61 17.42
N LEU A 78 -7.99 3.98 18.12
CA LEU A 78 -8.15 5.32 18.68
C LEU A 78 -7.09 5.62 19.76
N VAL A 79 -6.82 4.67 20.64
CA VAL A 79 -5.78 4.79 21.68
C VAL A 79 -4.42 5.05 21.02
N GLN A 80 -4.02 4.22 20.03
CA GLN A 80 -2.73 4.41 19.36
C GLN A 80 -2.59 5.77 18.68
N ILE A 81 -3.66 6.28 18.05
CA ILE A 81 -3.63 7.61 17.42
C ILE A 81 -3.54 8.72 18.50
N ARG A 82 -4.24 8.58 19.62
CA ARG A 82 -4.22 9.58 20.70
C ARG A 82 -2.89 9.64 21.44
N ASP A 83 -2.26 8.49 21.64
CA ASP A 83 -0.97 8.40 22.35
C ASP A 83 0.18 8.93 21.49
N THR A 84 0.19 8.60 20.19
CA THR A 84 1.21 9.09 19.25
C THR A 84 0.98 10.53 18.78
N LYS A 85 -0.25 11.04 18.82
CA LYS A 85 -0.64 12.41 18.39
C LYS A 85 -0.05 12.82 17.04
N PRO A 86 -0.23 12.02 15.99
CA PRO A 86 0.45 12.26 14.74
C PRO A 86 -0.06 13.53 14.05
N ASP A 87 0.85 14.30 13.42
CA ASP A 87 0.48 15.42 12.56
C ASP A 87 -0.20 14.92 11.28
N TYR A 88 0.26 13.76 10.77
CA TYR A 88 -0.27 13.13 9.58
C TYR A 88 -0.65 11.68 9.82
N LEU A 89 -1.85 11.30 9.34
CA LEU A 89 -2.29 9.90 9.26
C LEU A 89 -2.25 9.50 7.79
N TYR A 90 -1.28 8.67 7.43
CA TYR A 90 -1.10 8.17 6.08
C TYR A 90 -1.73 6.78 5.95
N LEU A 91 -2.86 6.70 5.24
CA LEU A 91 -3.66 5.49 5.09
C LEU A 91 -3.31 4.83 3.76
N ASN A 92 -2.67 3.68 3.81
CA ASN A 92 -2.12 2.99 2.64
C ASN A 92 -3.03 1.85 2.14
N SER A 93 -4.34 2.10 2.08
CA SER A 93 -5.36 1.16 1.61
C SER A 93 -6.68 1.91 1.44
N MET A 94 -7.63 1.36 0.68
CA MET A 94 -8.95 2.00 0.52
C MET A 94 -10.06 1.31 1.31
N TYR A 95 -9.98 -0.01 1.46
CA TYR A 95 -11.11 -0.81 1.96
C TYR A 95 -10.87 -1.44 3.33
N SER A 96 -9.72 -1.23 3.92
CA SER A 96 -9.41 -1.79 5.22
C SER A 96 -10.22 -1.15 6.34
N THR A 97 -10.91 -1.97 7.12
CA THR A 97 -11.75 -1.49 8.23
C THR A 97 -10.91 -0.79 9.28
N CYS A 98 -9.86 -1.44 9.78
CA CYS A 98 -9.04 -0.93 10.88
C CYS A 98 -8.02 0.12 10.41
N PHE A 99 -7.43 -0.10 9.23
CA PHE A 99 -6.34 0.75 8.74
C PHE A 99 -6.80 1.93 7.88
N THR A 100 -8.10 1.98 7.52
CA THR A 100 -8.62 3.08 6.69
C THR A 100 -9.96 3.60 7.21
N ILE A 101 -10.97 2.73 7.33
CA ILE A 101 -12.34 3.18 7.64
C ILE A 101 -12.42 3.78 9.03
N TYR A 102 -11.83 3.14 10.04
CA TYR A 102 -11.83 3.66 11.41
C TYR A 102 -11.15 5.03 11.51
N PRO A 103 -9.90 5.24 11.05
CA PRO A 103 -9.27 6.56 11.05
C PRO A 103 -10.09 7.63 10.31
N LEU A 104 -10.70 7.31 9.17
CA LEU A 104 -11.54 8.24 8.42
C LEU A 104 -12.79 8.65 9.20
N LEU A 105 -13.46 7.70 9.85
CA LEU A 105 -14.63 7.98 10.67
C LEU A 105 -14.26 8.76 11.93
N MET A 106 -13.15 8.41 12.58
CA MET A 106 -12.62 9.15 13.74
C MET A 106 -12.32 10.62 13.39
N LYS A 107 -11.71 10.84 12.20
CA LYS A 107 -11.50 12.20 11.70
C LYS A 107 -12.80 12.92 11.45
N ARG A 108 -13.79 12.26 10.84
CA ARG A 108 -15.11 12.83 10.55
C ARG A 108 -15.89 13.19 11.82
N LEU A 109 -15.71 12.41 12.88
CA LEU A 109 -16.33 12.63 14.19
C LEU A 109 -15.55 13.65 15.07
N GLY A 110 -14.44 14.20 14.57
CA GLY A 110 -13.62 15.15 15.35
C GLY A 110 -12.81 14.51 16.49
N MET A 111 -12.69 13.19 16.52
CA MET A 111 -11.99 12.45 17.59
C MET A 111 -10.46 12.52 17.48
N ILE A 112 -9.95 12.83 16.28
CA ILE A 112 -8.52 12.93 15.96
C ILE A 112 -8.23 14.21 15.19
N LYS A 113 -7.03 14.81 15.42
CA LYS A 113 -6.66 16.12 14.85
C LYS A 113 -5.81 16.03 13.61
N GLY A 114 -4.89 15.06 13.51
CA GLY A 114 -3.92 14.93 12.41
C GLY A 114 -4.53 15.04 11.00
N GLN A 115 -3.76 15.53 10.05
CA GLN A 115 -4.15 15.60 8.64
C GLN A 115 -4.17 14.19 8.02
N VAL A 116 -5.29 13.79 7.45
CA VAL A 116 -5.41 12.50 6.79
C VAL A 116 -4.90 12.59 5.35
N VAL A 117 -4.03 11.67 4.98
CA VAL A 117 -3.57 11.42 3.61
C VAL A 117 -3.95 10.00 3.24
N LEU A 118 -4.75 9.82 2.19
CA LEU A 118 -5.23 8.52 1.73
C LEU A 118 -4.59 8.14 0.40
N ALA A 119 -3.87 7.03 0.36
CA ALA A 119 -3.30 6.45 -0.85
C ALA A 119 -4.10 5.20 -1.27
N PRO A 120 -4.93 5.27 -2.31
CA PRO A 120 -5.78 4.15 -2.75
C PRO A 120 -5.02 2.99 -3.37
N ARG A 121 -3.80 3.23 -3.85
CA ARG A 121 -2.91 2.20 -4.43
C ARG A 121 -3.54 1.40 -5.57
N GLY A 122 -4.15 2.08 -6.52
CA GLY A 122 -4.81 1.48 -7.69
C GLY A 122 -6.14 0.76 -7.40
N MET A 123 -6.62 0.80 -6.15
CA MET A 123 -7.87 0.12 -5.76
C MET A 123 -9.12 0.78 -6.33
N LEU A 124 -8.99 2.00 -6.87
CA LEU A 124 -10.09 2.76 -7.48
C LEU A 124 -10.20 2.58 -8.99
N LYS A 125 -9.30 1.82 -9.63
CA LYS A 125 -9.37 1.54 -11.06
C LYS A 125 -10.74 0.99 -11.43
N SER A 126 -11.28 1.45 -12.57
CA SER A 126 -12.60 1.04 -13.06
C SER A 126 -12.76 -0.48 -13.13
N THR A 127 -11.72 -1.20 -13.56
CA THR A 127 -11.66 -2.66 -13.55
C THR A 127 -11.76 -3.27 -12.16
N ALA A 128 -11.21 -2.60 -11.13
CA ALA A 128 -11.26 -3.05 -9.74
C ALA A 128 -12.59 -2.68 -9.06
N VAL A 129 -13.22 -1.58 -9.47
CA VAL A 129 -14.51 -1.11 -8.93
C VAL A 129 -15.67 -1.92 -9.49
N HIS A 130 -15.62 -2.31 -10.77
CA HIS A 130 -16.66 -3.15 -11.39
C HIS A 130 -16.71 -4.59 -10.88
N TYR A 131 -15.64 -5.09 -10.27
CA TYR A 131 -15.62 -6.41 -9.65
C TYR A 131 -16.28 -6.34 -8.25
N LYS A 132 -17.47 -6.92 -8.05
CA LYS A 132 -18.30 -6.88 -6.83
C LYS A 132 -19.03 -5.54 -6.60
N THR A 133 -19.86 -5.13 -7.54
CA THR A 133 -20.41 -3.78 -7.69
C THR A 133 -21.28 -3.24 -6.54
N GLY A 134 -22.15 -4.04 -5.91
CA GLY A 134 -23.16 -3.49 -4.98
C GLY A 134 -22.57 -2.94 -3.66
N LYS A 135 -21.73 -3.73 -2.96
CA LYS A 135 -21.16 -3.33 -1.64
C LYS A 135 -20.19 -2.16 -1.76
N LYS A 136 -19.37 -2.14 -2.83
CA LYS A 136 -18.42 -1.04 -3.06
C LYS A 136 -19.14 0.27 -3.40
N GLN A 137 -20.17 0.22 -4.23
CA GLN A 137 -20.96 1.41 -4.56
C GLN A 137 -21.64 2.00 -3.32
N LEU A 138 -22.21 1.16 -2.45
CA LEU A 138 -22.81 1.61 -1.20
C LEU A 138 -21.76 2.25 -0.29
N PHE A 139 -20.58 1.65 -0.18
CA PHE A 139 -19.44 2.19 0.57
C PHE A 139 -19.03 3.59 0.07
N PHE A 140 -18.88 3.78 -1.24
CA PHE A 140 -18.55 5.09 -1.81
C PHE A 140 -19.69 6.12 -1.65
N LYS A 141 -20.93 5.69 -1.79
CA LYS A 141 -22.09 6.57 -1.51
C LYS A 141 -22.07 7.05 -0.06
N LEU A 142 -21.77 6.15 0.88
CA LEU A 142 -21.68 6.49 2.31
C LEU A 142 -20.53 7.47 2.59
N LEU A 143 -19.33 7.23 2.05
CA LEU A 143 -18.19 8.13 2.20
C LEU A 143 -18.50 9.53 1.64
N LYS A 144 -19.15 9.62 0.47
CA LYS A 144 -19.57 10.88 -0.13
C LYS A 144 -20.63 11.59 0.71
N TRP A 145 -21.63 10.85 1.20
CA TRP A 145 -22.68 11.40 2.06
C TRP A 145 -22.10 11.97 3.35
N LEU A 146 -21.17 11.26 3.95
CA LEU A 146 -20.42 11.72 5.14
C LEU A 146 -19.43 12.85 4.82
N ARG A 147 -19.22 13.20 3.56
CA ARG A 147 -18.25 14.22 3.10
C ARG A 147 -16.82 13.99 3.61
N VAL A 148 -16.44 12.74 3.86
CA VAL A 148 -15.12 12.38 4.38
C VAL A 148 -14.01 12.83 3.44
N GLN A 149 -14.25 12.74 2.11
CA GLN A 149 -13.31 13.15 1.07
C GLN A 149 -12.90 14.63 1.11
N LYS A 150 -13.66 15.49 1.81
CA LYS A 150 -13.31 16.92 1.98
C LYS A 150 -12.36 17.18 3.15
N GLN A 151 -12.11 16.17 3.99
CA GLN A 151 -11.28 16.28 5.20
C GLN A 151 -9.94 15.55 5.06
N MET A 152 -9.61 15.11 3.84
CA MET A 152 -8.36 14.38 3.57
C MET A 152 -7.73 14.85 2.27
N ILE A 153 -6.45 14.54 2.13
CA ILE A 153 -5.68 14.68 0.90
C ILE A 153 -5.57 13.29 0.27
N PHE A 154 -5.89 13.16 -1.00
CA PHE A 154 -5.59 11.94 -1.74
C PHE A 154 -4.14 11.97 -2.24
N HIS A 155 -3.44 10.86 -2.08
CA HIS A 155 -2.16 10.62 -2.70
C HIS A 155 -2.37 9.72 -3.92
N ALA A 156 -2.22 10.27 -5.12
CA ALA A 156 -2.22 9.53 -6.38
C ALA A 156 -0.78 9.23 -6.80
N THR A 157 -0.52 8.03 -7.30
CA THR A 157 0.82 7.64 -7.76
C THR A 157 1.09 8.00 -9.22
N ASP A 158 0.03 8.20 -9.98
CA ASP A 158 0.08 8.58 -11.39
C ASP A 158 -1.19 9.34 -11.82
N THR A 159 -1.19 9.87 -13.04
CA THR A 159 -2.31 10.62 -13.61
C THR A 159 -3.57 9.77 -13.80
N THR A 160 -3.42 8.47 -14.01
CA THR A 160 -4.56 7.56 -14.15
C THR A 160 -5.27 7.42 -12.82
N GLU A 161 -4.52 7.21 -11.74
CA GLU A 161 -5.07 7.12 -10.38
C GLU A 161 -5.73 8.45 -9.95
N GLU A 162 -5.12 9.60 -10.30
CA GLU A 162 -5.75 10.90 -10.08
C GLU A 162 -7.10 11.00 -10.80
N THR A 163 -7.15 10.59 -12.06
CA THR A 163 -8.39 10.58 -12.85
C THR A 163 -9.45 9.67 -12.22
N ASP A 164 -9.08 8.47 -11.77
CA ASP A 164 -9.98 7.55 -11.09
C ASP A 164 -10.54 8.14 -9.79
N ILE A 165 -9.71 8.83 -9.00
CA ILE A 165 -10.13 9.53 -7.78
C ILE A 165 -11.15 10.63 -8.12
N ARG A 166 -10.86 11.49 -9.11
CA ARG A 166 -11.75 12.58 -9.52
C ARG A 166 -13.08 12.06 -10.08
N ASN A 167 -13.05 11.02 -10.89
CA ASN A 167 -14.26 10.37 -11.42
C ASN A 167 -15.16 9.85 -10.30
N LEU A 168 -14.55 9.31 -9.25
CA LEU A 168 -15.31 8.73 -8.15
C LEU A 168 -15.78 9.76 -7.13
N PHE A 169 -14.94 10.71 -6.72
CA PHE A 169 -15.21 11.64 -5.61
C PHE A 169 -15.54 13.07 -6.04
N GLY A 170 -15.41 13.38 -7.33
CA GLY A 170 -15.68 14.72 -7.89
C GLY A 170 -14.41 15.55 -8.06
N LYS A 171 -14.57 16.74 -8.67
CA LYS A 171 -13.43 17.62 -9.02
C LYS A 171 -12.87 18.38 -7.82
N ASP A 172 -13.68 18.57 -6.76
CA ASP A 172 -13.35 19.42 -5.59
C ASP A 172 -12.50 18.71 -4.52
N VAL A 173 -11.98 17.51 -4.80
CA VAL A 173 -11.12 16.79 -3.86
C VAL A 173 -9.67 17.27 -3.98
N THR A 174 -9.00 17.35 -2.84
CA THR A 174 -7.57 17.68 -2.79
C THR A 174 -6.76 16.45 -3.14
N ILE A 175 -5.95 16.53 -4.19
CA ILE A 175 -5.08 15.43 -4.64
C ILE A 175 -3.65 15.96 -4.73
N LYS A 176 -2.71 15.14 -4.28
CA LYS A 176 -1.28 15.31 -4.52
C LYS A 176 -0.80 14.10 -5.30
N GLN A 177 -0.24 14.35 -6.50
CA GLN A 177 0.34 13.30 -7.31
C GLN A 177 1.84 13.20 -7.02
N ILE A 178 2.24 12.07 -6.46
CA ILE A 178 3.63 11.76 -6.10
C ILE A 178 3.88 10.28 -6.42
N THR A 179 4.90 9.98 -7.19
CA THR A 179 5.28 8.59 -7.50
C THR A 179 5.74 7.85 -6.25
N ASN A 180 5.63 6.52 -6.25
CA ASN A 180 6.19 5.71 -5.17
C ASN A 180 7.70 5.89 -5.08
N PHE A 181 8.22 5.92 -3.85
CA PHE A 181 9.67 5.93 -3.63
C PHE A 181 10.31 4.65 -4.17
N PRO A 182 11.41 4.76 -4.90
CA PRO A 182 12.20 3.60 -5.29
C PRO A 182 12.88 2.98 -4.06
N PRO A 183 13.30 1.72 -4.12
CA PRO A 183 14.17 1.16 -3.08
C PRO A 183 15.45 1.99 -2.99
N GLN A 184 15.97 2.17 -1.76
CA GLN A 184 17.30 2.76 -1.59
C GLN A 184 18.32 1.86 -2.30
N GLN A 185 19.03 2.44 -3.27
CA GLN A 185 19.96 1.68 -4.10
C GLN A 185 21.18 1.23 -3.27
N LYS A 186 21.34 -0.07 -3.14
CA LYS A 186 22.68 -0.64 -2.85
C LYS A 186 23.49 -0.51 -4.14
N ALA A 187 24.79 -0.21 -4.02
CA ALA A 187 25.68 -0.06 -5.16
C ALA A 187 25.48 -1.21 -6.17
N LEU A 188 25.15 -0.85 -7.41
CA LEU A 188 24.95 -1.84 -8.46
C LEU A 188 26.32 -2.44 -8.83
N GLN A 189 26.46 -3.74 -8.71
CA GLN A 189 27.59 -4.43 -9.30
C GLN A 189 27.42 -4.38 -10.84
N ILE A 190 28.44 -3.84 -11.52
CA ILE A 190 28.49 -3.84 -12.97
C ILE A 190 28.79 -5.30 -13.41
N ILE A 191 27.80 -5.95 -13.98
CA ILE A 191 27.96 -7.29 -14.56
C ILE A 191 28.35 -7.12 -16.02
N ASN A 192 29.53 -7.62 -16.40
CA ASN A 192 29.93 -7.68 -17.80
C ASN A 192 28.99 -8.62 -18.58
N LYS A 193 28.24 -8.06 -19.53
CA LYS A 193 27.34 -8.82 -20.37
C LYS A 193 28.11 -9.46 -21.52
N GLN A 194 27.90 -10.76 -21.73
CA GLN A 194 28.41 -11.45 -22.93
C GLN A 194 27.44 -11.24 -24.09
N SER A 195 27.97 -10.99 -25.29
CA SER A 195 27.18 -10.90 -26.51
C SER A 195 26.62 -12.25 -26.92
N GLY A 196 25.49 -12.29 -27.60
CA GLY A 196 24.93 -13.49 -28.22
C GLY A 196 23.85 -14.25 -27.46
N ALA A 197 23.51 -13.89 -26.22
CA ALA A 197 22.38 -14.46 -25.49
C ALA A 197 21.60 -13.42 -24.68
N ILE A 198 20.27 -13.50 -24.74
CA ILE A 198 19.38 -12.66 -23.97
C ILE A 198 18.88 -13.43 -22.76
N LYS A 199 19.15 -12.93 -21.54
CA LYS A 199 18.58 -13.47 -20.30
C LYS A 199 17.49 -12.53 -19.82
N ILE A 200 16.26 -13.04 -19.72
CA ILE A 200 15.07 -12.30 -19.27
C ILE A 200 14.60 -12.90 -17.97
N ILE A 201 14.27 -12.03 -17.00
CA ILE A 201 13.64 -12.45 -15.74
C ILE A 201 12.25 -11.81 -15.68
N PHE A 202 11.23 -12.63 -15.54
CA PHE A 202 9.88 -12.20 -15.21
C PHE A 202 9.67 -12.39 -13.69
N VAL A 203 9.39 -11.31 -12.99
CA VAL A 203 9.13 -11.33 -11.54
C VAL A 203 7.70 -10.87 -11.26
N GLY A 204 6.89 -11.72 -10.66
CA GLY A 204 5.53 -11.34 -10.29
C GLY A 204 4.55 -12.50 -10.23
N ARG A 205 3.36 -12.24 -9.69
CA ARG A 205 2.29 -13.26 -9.68
C ARG A 205 1.87 -13.63 -11.10
N VAL A 206 1.61 -14.93 -11.35
CA VAL A 206 1.00 -15.37 -12.60
C VAL A 206 -0.48 -14.95 -12.57
N HIS A 207 -0.76 -13.81 -13.17
CA HIS A 207 -2.10 -13.23 -13.21
C HIS A 207 -2.33 -12.51 -14.55
N PRO A 208 -3.55 -12.50 -15.13
CA PRO A 208 -3.83 -11.87 -16.42
C PRO A 208 -3.33 -10.42 -16.55
N ILE A 209 -3.39 -9.63 -15.47
CA ILE A 209 -2.88 -8.24 -15.44
C ILE A 209 -1.37 -8.15 -15.74
N LYS A 210 -0.58 -9.19 -15.41
CA LYS A 210 0.85 -9.23 -15.67
C LYS A 210 1.20 -9.69 -17.07
N ASN A 211 0.21 -10.18 -17.79
CA ASN A 211 0.25 -10.52 -19.22
C ASN A 211 1.46 -11.38 -19.64
N LEU A 212 1.76 -12.42 -18.82
CA LEU A 212 2.86 -13.34 -19.11
C LEU A 212 2.69 -14.04 -20.47
N SER A 213 1.45 -14.31 -20.90
CA SER A 213 1.14 -14.90 -22.19
C SER A 213 1.64 -14.04 -23.35
N PHE A 214 1.47 -12.71 -23.27
CA PHE A 214 2.01 -11.79 -24.27
C PHE A 214 3.54 -11.87 -24.37
N LEU A 215 4.24 -11.91 -23.22
CA LEU A 215 5.70 -12.08 -23.20
C LEU A 215 6.11 -13.38 -23.91
N LEU A 216 5.44 -14.49 -23.59
CA LEU A 216 5.73 -15.79 -24.21
C LEU A 216 5.49 -15.76 -25.72
N THR A 217 4.40 -15.14 -26.19
CA THR A 217 4.12 -14.97 -27.62
C THR A 217 5.20 -14.14 -28.31
N CYS A 218 5.64 -13.02 -27.70
CA CYS A 218 6.72 -12.23 -28.26
C CYS A 218 8.04 -13.03 -28.37
N LEU A 219 8.33 -13.87 -27.37
CA LEU A 219 9.56 -14.69 -27.38
C LEU A 219 9.56 -15.76 -28.48
N GLN A 220 8.41 -16.24 -28.94
CA GLN A 220 8.31 -17.18 -30.02
C GLN A 220 8.78 -16.63 -31.38
N THR A 221 8.76 -15.32 -31.54
CA THR A 221 9.19 -14.66 -32.79
C THR A 221 10.68 -14.30 -32.80
N ILE A 222 11.41 -14.54 -31.71
CA ILE A 222 12.82 -14.18 -31.57
C ILE A 222 13.69 -15.34 -32.04
N THR A 223 14.62 -15.09 -32.98
CA THR A 223 15.57 -16.07 -33.51
C THR A 223 16.85 -16.17 -32.67
N ALA A 224 17.12 -15.19 -31.79
CA ALA A 224 18.28 -15.21 -30.91
C ALA A 224 18.10 -16.22 -29.76
N LYS A 225 19.21 -16.68 -29.19
CA LYS A 225 19.17 -17.55 -28.00
C LYS A 225 18.65 -16.78 -26.80
N VAL A 226 17.45 -17.15 -26.33
CA VAL A 226 16.79 -16.51 -25.17
C VAL A 226 16.66 -17.50 -24.03
N GLN A 227 17.01 -17.07 -22.83
CA GLN A 227 16.71 -17.77 -21.58
C GLN A 227 15.71 -16.95 -20.79
N LEU A 228 14.51 -17.48 -20.53
CA LEU A 228 13.51 -16.86 -19.66
C LEU A 228 13.49 -17.57 -18.30
N THR A 229 13.65 -16.79 -17.24
CA THR A 229 13.43 -17.23 -15.86
C THR A 229 12.16 -16.60 -15.32
N ILE A 230 11.20 -17.41 -14.85
CA ILE A 230 9.96 -16.94 -14.25
C ILE A 230 10.06 -17.13 -12.74
N VAL A 231 10.02 -16.03 -11.99
CA VAL A 231 9.96 -16.01 -10.53
C VAL A 231 8.55 -15.57 -10.15
N ALA A 232 7.72 -16.53 -9.77
CA ALA A 232 6.33 -16.32 -9.42
C ALA A 232 6.04 -16.76 -7.97
N ALA A 233 5.14 -16.04 -7.31
CA ALA A 233 4.57 -16.39 -6.00
C ALA A 233 3.08 -16.69 -6.14
#